data_478db225d02f55b20bb434046f5335dc
#
_entry.id   478db225d02f55b20bb434046f5335dc
#
_cell.length_a   1.000
_cell.length_b   1.000
_cell.length_c   1.000
_cell.angle_alpha   90.00
_cell.angle_beta   90.00
_cell.angle_gamma   90.00
#
_symmetry.space_group_name_H-M   'P 1'
#
loop_
_entity.id
_entity.type
_entity.pdbx_description
1 polymer ?
#
loop_
_entity_poly.entity_id
_entity_poly.type
_entity_poly.pdbx_seq_one_letter_code
_entity_poly.pdbx_strand_id
1 'polypeptide(L)'
;YALTFEPAVFVYHKPSFTKEKPPSTRAEFVDYLKRHGSAVFGKIGTYDIERSGVGFLFMARDQEQFGDIWSVIQAMGAAGVKLYSTSSAILERVSDGRFVLGYNILGSYAADWAARHPDVGIVLPRDYTVVMSRIGLVPQAAATPDLGRRYLEFFMSKEGQTIMARELQIPAVSPDVAGANTANTMREMLGGQLKPVPVSPGLMVYLDQVKRARL
;
A
#
# COMPACT_ATOMS: atom_id res chain seq x y z
N TYR A 1 19.24 -3.69 1.76
CA TYR A 1 18.91 -2.29 1.57
C TYR A 1 17.41 -2.12 1.43
N ALA A 2 16.83 -1.11 2.08
CA ALA A 2 15.45 -0.68 1.84
C ALA A 2 15.47 0.29 0.66
N LEU A 3 14.90 -0.12 -0.47
CA LEU A 3 15.07 0.59 -1.75
C LEU A 3 13.98 1.63 -1.99
N THR A 4 12.77 1.45 -1.40
CA THR A 4 11.58 2.24 -1.69
C THR A 4 10.87 2.68 -0.42
N PHE A 5 9.94 3.62 -0.55
CA PHE A 5 9.08 4.08 0.53
C PHE A 5 7.63 4.07 0.03
N GLU A 6 6.93 2.94 0.23
CA GLU A 6 5.65 2.69 -0.40
C GLU A 6 4.53 2.62 0.64
N PRO A 7 3.64 3.64 0.70
CA PRO A 7 2.53 3.66 1.64
C PRO A 7 1.43 2.68 1.24
N ALA A 8 0.75 2.11 2.23
CA ALA A 8 -0.55 1.48 2.05
C ALA A 8 -1.63 2.57 2.03
N VAL A 9 -2.38 2.65 0.93
CA VAL A 9 -3.37 3.70 0.71
C VAL A 9 -4.79 3.14 0.59
N PHE A 10 -5.80 3.97 0.84
CA PHE A 10 -7.13 3.70 0.33
C PHE A 10 -7.23 4.26 -1.09
N VAL A 11 -7.87 3.52 -1.98
CA VAL A 11 -8.22 3.99 -3.31
C VAL A 11 -9.73 4.05 -3.44
N TYR A 12 -10.25 4.99 -4.23
CA TYR A 12 -11.68 5.14 -4.39
C TYR A 12 -12.06 5.60 -5.81
N HIS A 13 -13.26 5.26 -6.21
CA HIS A 13 -13.87 5.73 -7.45
C HIS A 13 -14.46 7.12 -7.22
N LYS A 14 -13.83 8.17 -7.74
CA LYS A 14 -14.22 9.59 -7.51
C LYS A 14 -15.70 9.89 -7.82
N PRO A 15 -16.28 9.40 -8.94
CA PRO A 15 -17.69 9.64 -9.23
C PRO A 15 -18.66 9.08 -8.17
N SER A 16 -18.24 8.09 -7.38
CA SER A 16 -19.05 7.54 -6.28
C SER A 16 -19.08 8.43 -5.03
N PHE A 17 -18.17 9.44 -4.94
CA PHE A 17 -18.02 10.32 -3.78
C PHE A 17 -18.39 11.78 -4.07
N THR A 18 -19.37 12.02 -4.92
CA THR A 18 -19.83 13.39 -5.26
C THR A 18 -20.61 14.08 -4.14
N LYS A 19 -21.22 13.30 -3.22
CA LYS A 19 -22.06 13.80 -2.13
C LYS A 19 -21.38 13.80 -0.77
N GLU A 20 -20.32 13.05 -0.61
CA GLU A 20 -19.53 12.97 0.63
C GLU A 20 -18.05 12.73 0.32
N LYS A 21 -17.18 12.98 1.30
CA LYS A 21 -15.74 12.71 1.16
C LYS A 21 -15.46 11.20 1.34
N PRO A 22 -14.45 10.65 0.65
CA PRO A 22 -13.99 9.29 0.93
C PRO A 22 -13.44 9.19 2.35
N PRO A 23 -13.54 8.01 3.00
CA PRO A 23 -12.99 7.79 4.32
C PRO A 23 -11.47 8.01 4.32
N SER A 24 -10.96 8.64 5.36
CA SER A 24 -9.54 8.98 5.53
C SER A 24 -8.91 8.38 6.79
N THR A 25 -9.68 7.65 7.55
CA THR A 25 -9.26 6.84 8.70
C THR A 25 -9.96 5.48 8.67
N ARG A 26 -9.45 4.51 9.43
CA ARG A 26 -10.09 3.19 9.52
C ARG A 26 -11.45 3.27 10.20
N ALA A 27 -11.59 4.13 11.20
CA ALA A 27 -12.87 4.38 11.84
C ALA A 27 -13.91 4.94 10.84
N GLU A 28 -13.53 5.94 10.04
CA GLU A 28 -14.38 6.49 8.98
C GLU A 28 -14.71 5.44 7.90
N PHE A 29 -13.76 4.55 7.59
CA PHE A 29 -13.97 3.45 6.64
C PHE A 29 -15.03 2.47 7.16
N VAL A 30 -14.92 2.05 8.42
CA VAL A 30 -15.90 1.18 9.07
C VAL A 30 -17.30 1.83 9.11
N ASP A 31 -17.35 3.12 9.50
CA ASP A 31 -18.59 3.88 9.54
C ASP A 31 -19.23 4.01 8.15
N TYR A 32 -18.43 4.30 7.12
CA TYR A 32 -18.89 4.35 5.74
C TYR A 32 -19.55 3.02 5.32
N LEU A 33 -18.86 1.89 5.56
CA LEU A 33 -19.41 0.57 5.22
C LEU A 33 -20.72 0.25 5.96
N LYS A 34 -20.81 0.62 7.24
CA LYS A 34 -22.02 0.43 8.04
C LYS A 34 -23.20 1.29 7.55
N ARG A 35 -22.94 2.56 7.22
CA ARG A 35 -23.97 3.48 6.75
C ARG A 35 -24.52 3.14 5.36
N HIS A 36 -23.66 2.68 4.46
CA HIS A 36 -24.05 2.40 3.09
C HIS A 36 -24.53 0.97 2.83
N GLY A 37 -24.22 0.02 3.74
CA GLY A 37 -24.77 -1.32 3.78
C GLY A 37 -24.86 -2.01 2.40
N SER A 38 -26.09 -2.30 1.94
CA SER A 38 -26.34 -2.98 0.67
C SER A 38 -25.89 -2.21 -0.57
N ALA A 39 -25.82 -0.87 -0.52
CA ALA A 39 -25.41 -0.05 -1.66
C ALA A 39 -23.96 -0.29 -2.08
N VAL A 40 -23.10 -0.67 -1.13
CA VAL A 40 -21.67 -0.98 -1.36
C VAL A 40 -21.37 -2.49 -1.29
N PHE A 41 -22.37 -3.33 -1.15
CA PHE A 41 -22.17 -4.78 -1.06
C PHE A 41 -21.50 -5.34 -2.32
N GLY A 42 -20.38 -6.05 -2.12
CA GLY A 42 -19.56 -6.62 -3.20
C GLY A 42 -18.74 -5.59 -3.99
N LYS A 43 -18.71 -4.32 -3.55
CA LYS A 43 -18.02 -3.22 -4.24
C LYS A 43 -16.77 -2.72 -3.49
N ILE A 44 -16.25 -3.51 -2.58
CA ILE A 44 -15.02 -3.22 -1.83
C ILE A 44 -13.97 -4.28 -2.20
N GLY A 45 -12.75 -3.84 -2.49
CA GLY A 45 -11.64 -4.73 -2.81
C GLY A 45 -10.50 -4.61 -1.80
N THR A 46 -9.86 -5.72 -1.47
CA THR A 46 -8.60 -5.76 -0.72
C THR A 46 -7.78 -6.98 -1.13
N TYR A 47 -6.60 -7.13 -0.55
CA TYR A 47 -5.77 -8.29 -0.83
C TYR A 47 -6.29 -9.56 -0.16
N ASP A 48 -6.12 -10.66 -0.88
CA ASP A 48 -6.16 -12.01 -0.33
C ASP A 48 -4.88 -12.26 0.46
N ILE A 49 -4.96 -12.29 1.77
CA ILE A 49 -3.80 -12.42 2.66
C ILE A 49 -3.10 -13.79 2.56
N GLU A 50 -3.79 -14.81 2.09
CA GLU A 50 -3.18 -16.13 1.85
C GLU A 50 -2.30 -16.12 0.60
N ARG A 51 -2.73 -15.40 -0.45
CA ARG A 51 -2.09 -15.39 -1.76
C ARG A 51 -1.17 -14.20 -2.00
N SER A 52 -1.38 -13.11 -1.27
CA SER A 52 -0.61 -11.86 -1.39
C SER A 52 0.29 -11.65 -0.19
N GLY A 53 1.61 -11.75 -0.37
CA GLY A 53 2.58 -11.41 0.69
C GLY A 53 2.49 -9.95 1.14
N VAL A 54 2.20 -9.04 0.21
CA VAL A 54 1.98 -7.62 0.52
C VAL A 54 0.70 -7.43 1.34
N GLY A 55 -0.37 -8.12 0.96
CA GLY A 55 -1.64 -8.07 1.69
C GLY A 55 -1.50 -8.60 3.11
N PHE A 56 -0.81 -9.71 3.28
CA PHE A 56 -0.51 -10.26 4.60
C PHE A 56 0.32 -9.29 5.45
N LEU A 57 1.37 -8.69 4.87
CA LEU A 57 2.23 -7.74 5.56
C LEU A 57 1.44 -6.52 6.06
N PHE A 58 0.59 -5.96 5.21
CA PHE A 58 -0.23 -4.81 5.56
C PHE A 58 -1.25 -5.14 6.65
N MET A 59 -1.92 -6.28 6.56
CA MET A 59 -2.89 -6.72 7.57
C MET A 59 -2.22 -7.01 8.91
N ALA A 60 -1.09 -7.68 8.91
CA ALA A 60 -0.32 -7.95 10.12
C ALA A 60 0.14 -6.65 10.79
N ARG A 61 0.57 -5.67 9.98
CA ARG A 61 0.96 -4.37 10.51
C ARG A 61 -0.23 -3.55 11.02
N ASP A 62 -1.38 -3.64 10.37
CA ASP A 62 -2.62 -3.06 10.86
C ASP A 62 -3.01 -3.61 12.23
N GLN A 63 -2.89 -4.91 12.43
CA GLN A 63 -3.16 -5.57 13.72
C GLN A 63 -2.28 -5.01 14.86
N GLU A 64 -1.03 -4.68 14.55
CA GLU A 64 -0.12 -4.10 15.55
C GLU A 64 -0.43 -2.62 15.86
N GLN A 65 -0.98 -1.87 14.89
CA GLN A 65 -1.19 -0.43 15.01
C GLN A 65 -2.62 -0.04 15.39
N PHE A 66 -3.59 -0.88 15.10
CA PHE A 66 -5.02 -0.60 15.32
C PHE A 66 -5.64 -1.67 16.21
N GLY A 67 -5.86 -1.32 17.48
CA GLY A 67 -6.36 -2.27 18.48
C GLY A 67 -7.71 -2.90 18.16
N ASP A 68 -8.52 -2.26 17.28
CA ASP A 68 -9.82 -2.77 16.84
C ASP A 68 -9.82 -3.13 15.34
N ILE A 69 -8.76 -3.77 14.86
CA ILE A 69 -8.69 -4.24 13.46
C ILE A 69 -9.83 -5.19 13.10
N TRP A 70 -10.35 -5.92 14.07
CA TRP A 70 -11.45 -6.84 13.86
C TRP A 70 -12.74 -6.12 13.44
N SER A 71 -12.97 -4.87 13.88
CA SER A 71 -14.09 -4.07 13.39
C SER A 71 -14.00 -3.78 11.89
N VAL A 72 -12.78 -3.54 11.38
CA VAL A 72 -12.52 -3.35 9.94
C VAL A 72 -12.79 -4.64 9.17
N ILE A 73 -12.27 -5.77 9.65
CA ILE A 73 -12.46 -7.09 9.03
C ILE A 73 -13.94 -7.47 8.99
N GLN A 74 -14.66 -7.30 10.10
CA GLN A 74 -16.09 -7.58 10.19
C GLN A 74 -16.91 -6.68 9.27
N ALA A 75 -16.61 -5.37 9.22
CA ALA A 75 -17.31 -4.44 8.34
C ALA A 75 -17.06 -4.77 6.86
N MET A 76 -15.82 -5.11 6.48
CA MET A 76 -15.51 -5.57 5.12
C MET A 76 -16.22 -6.89 4.79
N GLY A 77 -16.25 -7.84 5.72
CA GLY A 77 -16.97 -9.11 5.56
C GLY A 77 -18.47 -8.89 5.34
N ALA A 78 -19.10 -8.06 6.18
CA ALA A 78 -20.50 -7.70 6.06
C ALA A 78 -20.83 -6.97 4.75
N ALA A 79 -19.88 -6.18 4.23
CA ALA A 79 -19.96 -5.52 2.92
C ALA A 79 -19.65 -6.45 1.74
N GLY A 80 -19.42 -7.75 1.97
CA GLY A 80 -19.12 -8.71 0.90
C GLY A 80 -17.81 -8.41 0.15
N VAL A 81 -16.76 -8.02 0.90
CA VAL A 81 -15.44 -7.68 0.34
C VAL A 81 -14.94 -8.72 -0.65
N LYS A 82 -14.30 -8.27 -1.72
CA LYS A 82 -13.67 -9.12 -2.74
C LYS A 82 -12.17 -9.14 -2.56
N LEU A 83 -11.59 -10.35 -2.55
CA LEU A 83 -10.17 -10.58 -2.29
C LEU A 83 -9.40 -10.84 -3.59
N TYR A 84 -8.23 -10.20 -3.73
CA TYR A 84 -7.37 -10.30 -4.90
C TYR A 84 -5.90 -10.45 -4.52
N SER A 85 -5.15 -11.16 -5.33
CA SER A 85 -3.70 -11.34 -5.12
C SER A 85 -2.85 -10.14 -5.56
N THR A 86 -3.40 -9.22 -6.37
CA THR A 86 -2.65 -8.10 -6.96
C THR A 86 -3.37 -6.75 -6.81
N SER A 87 -2.58 -5.68 -6.70
CA SER A 87 -3.08 -4.29 -6.71
C SER A 87 -3.85 -3.98 -8.00
N SER A 88 -3.31 -4.41 -9.15
CA SER A 88 -3.85 -4.09 -10.47
C SER A 88 -5.29 -4.59 -10.64
N ALA A 89 -5.59 -5.80 -10.13
CA ALA A 89 -6.94 -6.36 -10.21
C ALA A 89 -7.97 -5.56 -9.41
N ILE A 90 -7.55 -4.92 -8.31
CA ILE A 90 -8.41 -4.06 -7.49
C ILE A 90 -8.53 -2.68 -8.16
N LEU A 91 -7.41 -2.11 -8.60
CA LEU A 91 -7.36 -0.78 -9.23
C LEU A 91 -8.16 -0.70 -10.51
N GLU A 92 -8.11 -1.75 -11.35
CA GLU A 92 -8.96 -1.88 -12.54
C GLU A 92 -10.45 -1.71 -12.19
N ARG A 93 -10.90 -2.40 -11.13
CA ARG A 93 -12.30 -2.38 -10.70
C ARG A 93 -12.72 -1.08 -10.02
N VAL A 94 -11.78 -0.39 -9.42
CA VAL A 94 -12.01 0.97 -8.91
C VAL A 94 -12.10 1.96 -10.07
N SER A 95 -11.24 1.83 -11.10
CA SER A 95 -11.22 2.76 -12.23
C SER A 95 -12.47 2.70 -13.11
N ASP A 96 -13.10 1.53 -13.22
CA ASP A 96 -14.34 1.35 -14.00
C ASP A 96 -15.64 1.41 -13.16
N GLY A 97 -15.51 1.73 -11.86
CA GLY A 97 -16.65 1.89 -10.95
C GLY A 97 -17.28 0.60 -10.44
N ARG A 98 -16.75 -0.58 -10.83
CA ARG A 98 -17.19 -1.86 -10.23
C ARG A 98 -16.91 -1.92 -8.72
N PHE A 99 -15.82 -1.27 -8.27
CA PHE A 99 -15.55 -1.06 -6.86
C PHE A 99 -15.62 0.43 -6.51
N VAL A 100 -16.20 0.70 -5.34
CA VAL A 100 -16.27 2.04 -4.76
C VAL A 100 -14.98 2.35 -4.00
N LEU A 101 -14.44 1.35 -3.30
CA LEU A 101 -13.25 1.48 -2.46
C LEU A 101 -12.32 0.26 -2.59
N GLY A 102 -11.01 0.53 -2.48
CA GLY A 102 -9.97 -0.46 -2.22
C GLY A 102 -9.23 -0.14 -0.92
N TYR A 103 -9.05 -1.15 -0.08
CA TYR A 103 -8.40 -1.02 1.23
C TYR A 103 -6.95 -1.52 1.17
N ASN A 104 -6.01 -0.73 1.74
CA ASN A 104 -4.58 -1.06 1.86
C ASN A 104 -3.88 -1.37 0.53
N ILE A 105 -4.16 -0.60 -0.51
CA ILE A 105 -3.52 -0.78 -1.82
C ILE A 105 -2.11 -0.17 -1.81
N LEU A 106 -1.16 -0.82 -2.49
CA LEU A 106 0.21 -0.31 -2.60
C LEU A 106 0.25 1.03 -3.34
N GLY A 107 0.76 2.07 -2.69
CA GLY A 107 0.64 3.45 -3.10
C GLY A 107 1.29 3.78 -4.44
N SER A 108 2.44 3.16 -4.78
CA SER A 108 3.10 3.35 -6.08
C SER A 108 2.22 2.87 -7.24
N TYR A 109 1.57 1.70 -7.11
CA TYR A 109 0.62 1.22 -8.12
C TYR A 109 -0.62 2.10 -8.19
N ALA A 110 -1.13 2.56 -7.04
CA ALA A 110 -2.27 3.46 -7.01
C ALA A 110 -1.95 4.79 -7.71
N ALA A 111 -0.76 5.36 -7.48
CA ALA A 111 -0.32 6.61 -8.10
C ALA A 111 -0.15 6.48 -9.61
N ASP A 112 0.52 5.42 -10.09
CA ASP A 112 0.65 5.12 -11.51
C ASP A 112 -0.71 4.93 -12.20
N TRP A 113 -1.63 4.24 -11.51
CA TRP A 113 -2.98 4.02 -12.03
C TRP A 113 -3.79 5.33 -12.09
N ALA A 114 -3.77 6.14 -11.04
CA ALA A 114 -4.47 7.41 -10.96
C ALA A 114 -3.97 8.43 -12.00
N ALA A 115 -2.68 8.36 -12.38
CA ALA A 115 -2.13 9.21 -13.44
C ALA A 115 -2.75 8.92 -14.83
N ARG A 116 -3.21 7.68 -15.05
CA ARG A 116 -3.82 7.23 -16.32
C ARG A 116 -5.35 7.12 -16.26
N HIS A 117 -5.93 7.08 -15.08
CA HIS A 117 -7.38 6.93 -14.85
C HIS A 117 -7.88 8.05 -13.92
N PRO A 118 -8.44 9.14 -14.48
CA PRO A 118 -8.82 10.34 -13.73
C PRO A 118 -9.89 10.07 -12.66
N ASP A 119 -10.67 9.00 -12.80
CA ASP A 119 -11.72 8.61 -11.84
C ASP A 119 -11.17 7.88 -10.60
N VAL A 120 -9.88 7.53 -10.59
CA VAL A 120 -9.25 6.94 -9.41
C VAL A 120 -8.76 8.04 -8.47
N GLY A 121 -9.20 7.98 -7.23
CA GLY A 121 -8.72 8.82 -6.14
C GLY A 121 -7.88 8.01 -5.13
N ILE A 122 -6.97 8.69 -4.44
CA ILE A 122 -6.07 8.10 -3.45
C ILE A 122 -6.22 8.87 -2.15
N VAL A 123 -6.27 8.14 -1.04
CA VAL A 123 -6.23 8.71 0.31
C VAL A 123 -5.09 8.04 1.09
N LEU A 124 -4.19 8.84 1.63
CA LEU A 124 -3.25 8.43 2.66
C LEU A 124 -4.00 8.40 4.00
N PRO A 125 -4.16 7.23 4.65
CA PRO A 125 -4.89 7.15 5.91
C PRO A 125 -4.26 8.03 7.00
N ARG A 126 -5.06 8.89 7.63
CA ARG A 126 -4.58 9.90 8.58
C ARG A 126 -4.46 9.42 10.03
N ASP A 127 -5.14 8.33 10.37
CA ASP A 127 -4.97 7.66 11.66
C ASP A 127 -3.57 7.04 11.77
N TYR A 128 -3.16 6.29 10.77
CA TYR A 128 -1.78 5.89 10.49
C TYR A 128 -1.68 5.34 9.06
N THR A 129 -0.50 5.47 8.46
CA THR A 129 -0.18 4.90 7.15
C THR A 129 0.96 3.90 7.29
N VAL A 130 0.67 2.63 7.01
CA VAL A 130 1.71 1.60 6.93
C VAL A 130 2.60 1.88 5.73
N VAL A 131 3.91 1.76 5.91
CA VAL A 131 4.88 1.95 4.83
C VAL A 131 5.75 0.72 4.70
N MET A 132 5.78 0.14 3.52
CA MET A 132 6.71 -0.93 3.19
C MET A 132 7.86 -0.43 2.31
N SER A 133 8.94 -1.20 2.29
CA SER A 133 10.07 -1.02 1.38
C SER A 133 10.29 -2.31 0.59
N ARG A 134 10.63 -2.17 -0.68
CA ARG A 134 11.25 -3.28 -1.43
C ARG A 134 12.66 -3.46 -0.92
N ILE A 135 13.08 -4.70 -0.80
CA ILE A 135 14.39 -5.04 -0.25
C ILE A 135 15.29 -5.48 -1.39
N GLY A 136 16.44 -4.80 -1.51
CA GLY A 136 17.54 -5.21 -2.38
C GLY A 136 18.62 -5.92 -1.59
N LEU A 137 19.07 -7.06 -2.09
CA LEU A 137 20.20 -7.80 -1.53
C LEU A 137 21.03 -8.44 -2.65
N VAL A 138 22.32 -8.65 -2.39
CA VAL A 138 23.19 -9.46 -3.23
C VAL A 138 23.42 -10.77 -2.49
N PRO A 139 22.97 -11.91 -3.04
CA PRO A 139 23.19 -13.21 -2.40
C PRO A 139 24.68 -13.52 -2.27
N GLN A 140 25.06 -14.22 -1.20
CA GLN A 140 26.47 -14.63 -0.98
C GLN A 140 26.98 -15.52 -2.13
N ALA A 141 26.11 -16.34 -2.71
CA ALA A 141 26.42 -17.24 -3.82
C ALA A 141 26.16 -16.61 -5.21
N ALA A 142 26.06 -15.29 -5.31
CA ALA A 142 25.89 -14.62 -6.59
C ALA A 142 27.11 -14.86 -7.50
N ALA A 143 26.88 -15.17 -8.78
CA ALA A 143 27.96 -15.39 -9.75
C ALA A 143 28.78 -14.11 -10.02
N THR A 144 28.13 -12.94 -9.94
CA THR A 144 28.74 -11.62 -10.19
C THR A 144 28.36 -10.62 -9.10
N PRO A 145 28.85 -10.78 -7.85
CA PRO A 145 28.42 -9.98 -6.72
C PRO A 145 28.76 -8.49 -6.89
N ASP A 146 29.84 -8.16 -7.61
CA ASP A 146 30.23 -6.76 -7.87
C ASP A 146 29.24 -6.04 -8.78
N LEU A 147 28.68 -6.70 -9.79
CA LEU A 147 27.62 -6.13 -10.63
C LEU A 147 26.36 -5.90 -9.80
N GLY A 148 26.02 -6.83 -8.91
CA GLY A 148 24.90 -6.66 -7.98
C GLY A 148 25.08 -5.47 -7.06
N ARG A 149 26.29 -5.25 -6.51
CA ARG A 149 26.62 -4.09 -5.69
C ARG A 149 26.49 -2.78 -6.48
N ARG A 150 27.08 -2.70 -7.66
CA ARG A 150 27.00 -1.52 -8.54
C ARG A 150 25.55 -1.18 -8.91
N TYR A 151 24.73 -2.20 -9.16
CA TYR A 151 23.32 -2.00 -9.43
C TYR A 151 22.60 -1.37 -8.23
N LEU A 152 22.82 -1.89 -7.02
CA LEU A 152 22.23 -1.34 -5.80
C LEU A 152 22.76 0.07 -5.50
N GLU A 153 24.04 0.35 -5.73
CA GLU A 153 24.64 1.68 -5.59
C GLU A 153 23.99 2.69 -6.54
N PHE A 154 23.82 2.32 -7.82
CA PHE A 154 23.11 3.16 -8.78
C PHE A 154 21.66 3.39 -8.33
N PHE A 155 20.95 2.32 -7.94
CA PHE A 155 19.56 2.38 -7.52
C PHE A 155 19.38 3.30 -6.30
N MET A 156 20.32 3.31 -5.36
CA MET A 156 20.34 4.16 -4.18
C MET A 156 20.93 5.54 -4.40
N SER A 157 21.53 5.80 -5.56
CA SER A 157 22.06 7.12 -5.89
C SER A 157 20.96 8.16 -6.06
N LYS A 158 21.31 9.44 -5.97
CA LYS A 158 20.38 10.54 -6.24
C LYS A 158 19.72 10.41 -7.60
N GLU A 159 20.49 10.01 -8.64
CA GLU A 159 19.97 9.82 -9.99
C GLU A 159 18.95 8.68 -10.05
N GLY A 160 19.29 7.49 -9.56
CA GLY A 160 18.38 6.34 -9.52
C GLY A 160 17.11 6.63 -8.74
N GLN A 161 17.23 7.25 -7.58
CA GLN A 161 16.08 7.63 -6.75
C GLN A 161 15.22 8.72 -7.40
N THR A 162 15.82 9.64 -8.18
CA THR A 162 15.08 10.66 -8.94
C THR A 162 14.27 10.01 -10.06
N ILE A 163 14.85 9.06 -10.79
CA ILE A 163 14.16 8.29 -11.83
C ILE A 163 12.95 7.57 -11.22
N MET A 164 13.15 6.89 -10.08
CA MET A 164 12.06 6.19 -9.40
C MET A 164 10.90 7.12 -9.02
N ALA A 165 11.22 8.27 -8.46
CA ALA A 165 10.20 9.21 -8.02
C ALA A 165 9.41 9.83 -9.20
N ARG A 166 10.09 10.13 -10.30
CA ARG A 166 9.50 10.84 -11.43
C ARG A 166 8.85 9.92 -12.45
N GLU A 167 9.54 8.84 -12.82
CA GLU A 167 9.10 7.97 -13.93
C GLU A 167 8.24 6.79 -13.45
N LEU A 168 8.52 6.28 -12.24
CA LEU A 168 7.85 5.08 -11.72
C LEU A 168 6.82 5.38 -10.63
N GLN A 169 6.63 6.64 -10.26
CA GLN A 169 5.74 7.04 -9.17
C GLN A 169 6.03 6.33 -7.82
N ILE A 170 7.29 5.92 -7.63
CA ILE A 170 7.75 5.30 -6.39
C ILE A 170 8.47 6.36 -5.54
N PRO A 171 7.99 6.66 -4.33
CA PRO A 171 8.57 7.72 -3.51
C PRO A 171 10.04 7.47 -3.22
N ALA A 172 10.89 8.48 -3.48
CA ALA A 172 12.32 8.41 -3.20
C ALA A 172 12.58 8.32 -1.69
N VAL A 173 13.53 7.46 -1.30
CA VAL A 173 14.00 7.34 0.09
C VAL A 173 15.16 8.27 0.39
N SER A 174 15.93 8.66 -0.64
CA SER A 174 17.07 9.56 -0.48
C SER A 174 16.64 10.96 -0.08
N PRO A 175 17.25 11.54 0.97
CA PRO A 175 16.99 12.93 1.37
C PRO A 175 17.43 13.96 0.34
N ASP A 176 18.32 13.58 -0.59
CA ASP A 176 18.88 14.46 -1.63
C ASP A 176 17.94 14.65 -2.83
N VAL A 177 16.82 13.91 -2.88
CA VAL A 177 15.81 14.03 -3.92
C VAL A 177 14.71 14.96 -3.45
N ALA A 178 14.57 16.08 -4.16
CA ALA A 178 13.49 17.03 -3.93
C ALA A 178 12.27 16.72 -4.78
N GLY A 179 11.08 17.09 -4.28
CA GLY A 179 9.81 16.96 -5.00
C GLY A 179 8.68 16.39 -4.14
N ALA A 180 7.49 16.32 -4.74
CA ALA A 180 6.29 15.87 -4.02
C ALA A 180 6.30 14.37 -3.70
N ASN A 181 6.98 13.57 -4.52
CA ASN A 181 6.99 12.11 -4.39
C ASN A 181 8.25 11.62 -3.68
N THR A 182 8.40 11.97 -2.41
CA THR A 182 9.54 11.58 -1.57
C THR A 182 9.07 11.13 -0.18
N ALA A 183 9.91 10.33 0.49
CA ALA A 183 9.70 9.94 1.87
C ALA A 183 9.65 11.15 2.81
N ASN A 184 10.45 12.18 2.53
CA ASN A 184 10.47 13.42 3.33
C ASN A 184 9.13 14.16 3.24
N THR A 185 8.61 14.37 2.02
CA THR A 185 7.31 15.02 1.83
C THR A 185 6.18 14.25 2.54
N MET A 186 6.20 12.91 2.47
CA MET A 186 5.23 12.10 3.21
C MET A 186 5.37 12.25 4.73
N ARG A 187 6.60 12.35 5.25
CA ARG A 187 6.85 12.60 6.68
C ARG A 187 6.33 13.96 7.11
N GLU A 188 6.50 14.98 6.29
CA GLU A 188 5.98 16.32 6.55
C GLU A 188 4.44 16.34 6.58
N MET A 189 3.80 15.62 5.65
CA MET A 189 2.33 15.53 5.56
C MET A 189 1.69 14.74 6.70
N LEU A 190 2.28 13.62 7.10
CA LEU A 190 1.67 12.64 8.00
C LEU A 190 2.37 12.57 9.38
N GLY A 191 3.57 13.12 9.49
CA GLY A 191 4.32 13.16 10.74
C GLY A 191 4.48 11.79 11.39
N GLY A 192 4.13 11.68 12.67
CA GLY A 192 4.20 10.44 13.46
C GLY A 192 3.22 9.34 13.05
N GLN A 193 2.32 9.61 12.11
CA GLN A 193 1.34 8.63 11.62
C GLN A 193 1.93 7.64 10.61
N LEU A 194 3.13 7.86 10.11
CA LEU A 194 3.84 6.88 9.28
C LEU A 194 4.35 5.72 10.14
N LYS A 195 4.01 4.51 9.74
CA LYS A 195 4.37 3.26 10.42
C LYS A 195 5.16 2.34 9.49
N PRO A 196 6.48 2.56 9.35
CA PRO A 196 7.32 1.72 8.51
C PRO A 196 7.35 0.28 9.01
N VAL A 197 7.34 -0.66 8.07
CA VAL A 197 7.61 -2.07 8.37
C VAL A 197 9.12 -2.22 8.61
N PRO A 198 9.55 -2.72 9.77
CA PRO A 198 10.97 -2.94 10.04
C PRO A 198 11.57 -3.96 9.05
N VAL A 199 12.68 -3.58 8.41
CA VAL A 199 13.45 -4.51 7.56
C VAL A 199 14.40 -5.31 8.43
N SER A 200 14.08 -6.57 8.69
CA SER A 200 14.86 -7.46 9.54
C SER A 200 14.82 -8.90 9.01
N PRO A 201 15.74 -9.79 9.43
CA PRO A 201 15.65 -11.21 9.10
C PRO A 201 14.31 -11.84 9.54
N GLY A 202 13.70 -11.37 10.61
CA GLY A 202 12.37 -11.80 11.07
C GLY A 202 11.27 -11.54 10.04
N LEU A 203 11.39 -10.49 9.24
CA LEU A 203 10.44 -10.21 8.17
C LEU A 203 10.37 -11.35 7.15
N MET A 204 11.49 -11.97 6.81
CA MET A 204 11.53 -13.10 5.86
C MET A 204 10.79 -14.32 6.43
N VAL A 205 10.91 -14.55 7.72
CA VAL A 205 10.16 -15.62 8.43
C VAL A 205 8.66 -15.32 8.45
N TYR A 206 8.30 -14.05 8.62
CA TYR A 206 6.93 -13.60 8.66
C TYR A 206 6.22 -13.73 7.31
N LEU A 207 6.95 -13.54 6.22
CA LEU A 207 6.43 -13.65 4.85
C LEU A 207 6.42 -15.08 4.30
N ASP A 208 6.85 -16.07 5.07
CA ASP A 208 6.82 -17.48 4.68
C ASP A 208 5.38 -17.95 4.44
N GLN A 209 5.12 -18.43 3.21
CA GLN A 209 3.78 -18.83 2.79
C GLN A 209 3.24 -20.02 3.59
N VAL A 210 4.11 -20.96 3.99
CA VAL A 210 3.71 -22.15 4.79
C VAL A 210 3.26 -21.73 6.18
N LYS A 211 3.94 -20.75 6.78
CA LYS A 211 3.54 -20.22 8.09
C LYS A 211 2.27 -19.41 8.02
N ARG A 212 2.07 -18.62 6.95
CA ARG A 212 0.83 -17.85 6.72
C ARG A 212 -0.41 -18.73 6.63
N ALA A 213 -0.29 -19.89 6.01
CA ALA A 213 -1.39 -20.85 5.89
C ALA A 213 -1.78 -21.55 7.22
N ARG A 214 -0.98 -21.36 8.28
CA ARG A 214 -1.22 -21.95 9.61
C ARG A 214 -1.76 -20.95 10.64
N LEU A 215 -1.82 -19.67 10.28
CA LEU A 215 -2.39 -18.59 11.09
C LEU A 215 -3.86 -18.35 10.73
#